data_e8ed42c42910aa68c9500ce1e2590f67
#
_entry.id   e8ed42c42910aa68c9500ce1e2590f67
#
_cell.length_a   1.000
_cell.length_b   1.000
_cell.length_c   1.000
_cell.angle_alpha   90.00
_cell.angle_beta   90.00
_cell.angle_gamma   90.00
#
_symmetry.space_group_name_H-M   'P 1'
#
loop_
_entity.id
_entity.type
_entity.pdbx_description
1 polymer ?
#
loop_
_entity_poly.entity_id
_entity_poly.type
_entity_poly.pdbx_seq_one_letter_code
_entity_poly.pdbx_strand_id
1 'polypeptide(L)'
;MTNPIQNYAWGSKTAMQQLFAIENPTNEPQAELWMGAHPNGCSCVTMTGQQVKLSDFIAQNPALILGEQTAAQFGELPYLFKILAAENALSIQVHPNKQQAELGFAREEQQGIALTAANRNYKDPNHKPELVYALTEYQAMNGFRAIDEILNVFAELAIDELSSLVDAFSNNPTEPGLSDFFSGLLSLQGDAKTNAVEALIHQAKQIDLPLFTLIVELEKQYPNDIGLFAPLMLNVITLQPGEAMFLQAETPHAYLHGTGLEIMANSDNVLRAGLTPKYMDIDELVACTQFKHKPLEQLRLEPNLSDGSLHYPIPVADFKFAILPPAETLTINVSSAEILLPLDGDLELNHANGERCLLKKGQSVFIPAYSEHYTITSQGRVARALS
;
A
#
# COMPACT_ATOMS: atom_id res chain seq x y z
N MET A 1 22.19 2.99 -0.78
CA MET A 1 21.62 1.72 -0.28
C MET A 1 21.60 0.67 -1.39
N THR A 2 21.62 -0.61 -1.03
CA THR A 2 21.29 -1.74 -1.93
C THR A 2 19.98 -2.33 -1.43
N ASN A 3 18.98 -2.38 -2.30
CA ASN A 3 17.61 -2.68 -1.94
C ASN A 3 17.15 -4.02 -2.53
N PRO A 4 16.46 -4.88 -1.79
CA PRO A 4 15.89 -6.11 -2.32
C PRO A 4 14.69 -5.83 -3.24
N ILE A 5 14.55 -6.65 -4.28
CA ILE A 5 13.40 -6.66 -5.17
C ILE A 5 12.55 -7.89 -4.85
N GLN A 6 11.24 -7.70 -4.75
CA GLN A 6 10.25 -8.75 -4.58
C GLN A 6 9.66 -9.11 -5.95
N ASN A 7 9.76 -10.39 -6.33
CA ASN A 7 9.35 -10.90 -7.64
C ASN A 7 7.95 -11.52 -7.61
N TYR A 8 6.98 -10.83 -6.98
CA TYR A 8 5.60 -11.30 -6.97
C TYR A 8 5.01 -11.34 -8.37
N ALA A 9 4.20 -12.36 -8.65
CA ALA A 9 3.67 -12.64 -9.99
C ALA A 9 2.84 -11.48 -10.61
N TRP A 10 2.27 -10.62 -9.79
CA TRP A 10 1.50 -9.45 -10.23
C TRP A 10 2.38 -8.27 -10.67
N GLY A 11 3.69 -8.33 -10.44
CA GLY A 11 4.62 -7.25 -10.74
C GLY A 11 4.88 -7.03 -12.22
N SER A 12 5.16 -5.77 -12.58
CA SER A 12 5.59 -5.41 -13.93
C SER A 12 7.01 -5.90 -14.22
N LYS A 13 7.24 -6.33 -15.46
CA LYS A 13 8.58 -6.75 -15.91
C LYS A 13 9.42 -5.60 -16.47
N THR A 14 8.82 -4.45 -16.72
CA THR A 14 9.45 -3.34 -17.45
C THR A 14 9.41 -2.01 -16.73
N ALA A 15 8.45 -1.79 -15.82
CA ALA A 15 8.20 -0.48 -15.24
C ALA A 15 9.40 0.08 -14.45
N MET A 16 10.07 -0.75 -13.63
CA MET A 16 11.25 -0.30 -12.87
C MET A 16 12.43 0.03 -13.78
N GLN A 17 12.61 -0.69 -14.88
CA GLN A 17 13.63 -0.37 -15.88
C GLN A 17 13.30 0.93 -16.63
N GLN A 18 12.06 1.10 -17.05
CA GLN A 18 11.62 2.30 -17.80
C GLN A 18 11.70 3.57 -16.94
N LEU A 19 11.25 3.49 -15.69
CA LEU A 19 11.19 4.65 -14.80
C LEU A 19 12.51 4.95 -14.10
N PHE A 20 13.29 3.94 -13.75
CA PHE A 20 14.44 4.09 -12.85
C PHE A 20 15.75 3.47 -13.38
N ALA A 21 15.75 2.94 -14.61
CA ALA A 21 16.88 2.21 -15.18
C ALA A 21 17.36 1.02 -14.31
N ILE A 22 16.47 0.45 -13.51
CA ILE A 22 16.74 -0.76 -12.72
C ILE A 22 16.68 -1.95 -13.66
N GLU A 23 17.83 -2.60 -13.85
CA GLU A 23 17.96 -3.71 -14.81
C GLU A 23 17.10 -4.93 -14.41
N ASN A 24 16.56 -5.60 -15.43
CA ASN A 24 15.81 -6.85 -15.28
C ASN A 24 16.35 -7.92 -16.26
N PRO A 25 17.57 -8.43 -16.04
CA PRO A 25 18.22 -9.36 -16.97
C PRO A 25 17.51 -10.71 -17.08
N THR A 26 16.75 -11.10 -16.05
CA THR A 26 16.01 -12.38 -16.01
C THR A 26 14.61 -12.28 -16.59
N ASN A 27 14.11 -11.06 -16.88
CA ASN A 27 12.75 -10.79 -17.33
C ASN A 27 11.67 -11.38 -16.40
N GLU A 28 11.96 -11.42 -15.11
CA GLU A 28 11.01 -11.79 -14.06
C GLU A 28 10.14 -10.59 -13.65
N PRO A 29 8.97 -10.79 -13.04
CA PRO A 29 8.24 -9.68 -12.43
C PRO A 29 9.10 -8.97 -11.39
N GLN A 30 9.18 -7.65 -11.45
CA GLN A 30 9.77 -6.78 -10.42
C GLN A 30 8.61 -6.00 -9.79
N ALA A 31 7.98 -6.61 -8.79
CA ALA A 31 6.76 -6.10 -8.19
C ALA A 31 7.03 -4.94 -7.23
N GLU A 32 7.99 -5.11 -6.35
CA GLU A 32 8.35 -4.11 -5.33
C GLU A 32 9.86 -4.03 -5.14
N LEU A 33 10.39 -2.81 -4.99
CA LEU A 33 11.75 -2.56 -4.50
C LEU A 33 11.63 -1.99 -3.10
N TRP A 34 12.19 -2.66 -2.10
CA TRP A 34 12.04 -2.32 -0.69
C TRP A 34 13.21 -1.49 -0.16
N MET A 35 12.91 -0.34 0.42
CA MET A 35 13.86 0.56 1.06
C MET A 35 13.52 0.67 2.55
N GLY A 36 14.26 -0.02 3.41
CA GLY A 36 13.99 -0.06 4.84
C GLY A 36 14.69 -1.21 5.55
N ALA A 37 14.33 -1.42 6.82
CA ALA A 37 14.91 -2.42 7.70
C ALA A 37 13.97 -3.62 7.95
N HIS A 38 12.99 -3.85 7.07
CA HIS A 38 11.98 -4.89 7.24
C HIS A 38 12.59 -6.29 7.32
N PRO A 39 12.17 -7.16 8.27
CA PRO A 39 12.78 -8.48 8.46
C PRO A 39 12.79 -9.37 7.22
N ASN A 40 11.72 -9.31 6.41
CA ASN A 40 11.55 -10.11 5.20
C ASN A 40 12.24 -9.53 3.96
N GLY A 41 12.88 -8.35 4.08
CA GLY A 41 13.56 -7.69 2.97
C GLY A 41 14.30 -6.44 3.44
N CYS A 42 15.40 -6.64 4.19
CA CYS A 42 16.20 -5.53 4.71
C CYS A 42 17.16 -5.00 3.65
N SER A 43 17.16 -3.68 3.45
CA SER A 43 18.19 -2.99 2.67
C SER A 43 19.57 -3.11 3.31
N CYS A 44 20.63 -2.97 2.49
CA CYS A 44 22.00 -2.84 2.97
C CYS A 44 22.54 -1.44 2.73
N VAL A 45 23.38 -0.96 3.65
CA VAL A 45 24.18 0.26 3.52
C VAL A 45 25.65 -0.09 3.37
N THR A 46 26.41 0.72 2.63
CA THR A 46 27.85 0.53 2.48
C THR A 46 28.58 1.35 3.54
N MET A 47 29.27 0.66 4.45
CA MET A 47 30.12 1.28 5.48
C MET A 47 31.56 0.85 5.29
N THR A 48 32.48 1.80 5.14
CA THR A 48 33.92 1.51 4.95
C THR A 48 34.19 0.45 3.88
N GLY A 49 33.38 0.44 2.81
CA GLY A 49 33.49 -0.51 1.69
C GLY A 49 32.81 -1.88 1.93
N GLN A 50 32.14 -2.09 3.06
CA GLN A 50 31.42 -3.33 3.38
C GLN A 50 29.91 -3.11 3.37
N GLN A 51 29.18 -4.12 2.92
CA GLN A 51 27.71 -4.14 2.98
C GLN A 51 27.26 -4.60 4.37
N VAL A 52 26.45 -3.77 5.04
CA VAL A 52 25.86 -4.03 6.36
C VAL A 52 24.35 -3.92 6.22
N LYS A 53 23.58 -4.84 6.80
CA LYS A 53 22.13 -4.69 6.84
C LYS A 53 21.74 -3.41 7.55
N LEU A 54 20.74 -2.72 7.04
CA LEU A 54 20.26 -1.47 7.65
C LEU A 54 19.77 -1.71 9.10
N SER A 55 19.13 -2.84 9.37
CA SER A 55 18.75 -3.24 10.73
C SER A 55 19.95 -3.35 11.69
N ASP A 56 21.05 -3.95 11.21
CA ASP A 56 22.24 -4.15 12.04
C ASP A 56 22.99 -2.81 12.24
N PHE A 57 22.94 -1.93 11.24
CA PHE A 57 23.46 -0.57 11.40
C PHE A 57 22.66 0.21 12.44
N ILE A 58 21.32 0.21 12.36
CA ILE A 58 20.45 0.89 13.32
C ILE A 58 20.65 0.35 14.74
N ALA A 59 20.79 -0.98 14.89
CA ALA A 59 20.97 -1.63 16.18
C ALA A 59 22.25 -1.22 16.93
N GLN A 60 23.26 -0.66 16.23
CA GLN A 60 24.49 -0.18 16.89
C GLN A 60 24.23 1.00 17.85
N ASN A 61 23.35 1.92 17.47
CA ASN A 61 22.92 3.03 18.32
C ASN A 61 21.60 3.60 17.82
N PRO A 62 20.44 2.99 18.18
CA PRO A 62 19.15 3.42 17.66
C PRO A 62 18.83 4.90 17.93
N ALA A 63 19.13 5.42 19.12
CA ALA A 63 18.87 6.81 19.47
C ALA A 63 19.65 7.80 18.61
N LEU A 64 20.91 7.52 18.32
CA LEU A 64 21.75 8.36 17.49
C LEU A 64 21.33 8.27 16.01
N ILE A 65 20.98 7.07 15.53
CA ILE A 65 20.73 6.81 14.11
C ILE A 65 19.31 7.19 13.71
N LEU A 66 18.30 6.80 14.53
CA LEU A 66 16.89 7.08 14.24
C LEU A 66 16.42 8.44 14.75
N GLY A 67 17.13 9.02 15.73
CA GLY A 67 16.70 10.12 16.56
C GLY A 67 16.06 9.63 17.87
N GLU A 68 16.24 10.39 18.95
CA GLU A 68 15.82 9.99 20.30
C GLU A 68 14.33 9.67 20.39
N GLN A 69 13.48 10.50 19.76
CA GLN A 69 12.03 10.34 19.79
C GLN A 69 11.60 9.05 19.08
N THR A 70 12.08 8.83 17.85
CA THR A 70 11.75 7.62 17.05
C THR A 70 12.27 6.37 17.75
N ALA A 71 13.50 6.39 18.26
CA ALA A 71 14.06 5.26 18.98
C ALA A 71 13.29 4.93 20.28
N ALA A 72 12.87 5.95 21.03
CA ALA A 72 12.08 5.76 22.26
C ALA A 72 10.68 5.20 22.00
N GLN A 73 10.05 5.63 20.89
CA GLN A 73 8.70 5.24 20.55
C GLN A 73 8.61 3.89 19.85
N PHE A 74 9.53 3.58 18.95
CA PHE A 74 9.44 2.41 18.06
C PHE A 74 10.59 1.41 18.26
N GLY A 75 11.77 1.84 18.71
CA GLY A 75 12.95 0.99 18.86
C GLY A 75 13.62 0.57 17.55
N GLU A 76 12.96 0.79 16.42
CA GLU A 76 13.39 0.41 15.06
C GLU A 76 12.99 1.50 14.05
N LEU A 77 13.40 1.36 12.78
CA LEU A 77 12.87 2.18 11.69
C LEU A 77 11.39 1.80 11.49
N PRO A 78 10.43 2.70 11.77
CA PRO A 78 9.02 2.30 11.91
C PRO A 78 8.29 2.13 10.58
N TYR A 79 8.95 2.35 9.45
CA TYR A 79 8.34 2.30 8.13
C TYR A 79 9.14 1.51 7.11
N LEU A 80 8.43 1.06 6.09
CA LEU A 80 8.98 0.52 4.86
C LEU A 80 8.59 1.43 3.70
N PHE A 81 9.59 1.87 2.92
CA PHE A 81 9.40 2.68 1.73
C PHE A 81 9.65 1.82 0.49
N LYS A 82 8.81 1.95 -0.55
CA LYS A 82 8.88 1.06 -1.72
C LYS A 82 8.68 1.80 -3.04
N ILE A 83 9.27 1.27 -4.11
CA ILE A 83 8.71 1.41 -5.45
C ILE A 83 7.82 0.20 -5.66
N LEU A 84 6.54 0.41 -5.98
CA LEU A 84 5.56 -0.63 -6.26
C LEU A 84 5.10 -0.52 -7.71
N ALA A 85 5.22 -1.61 -8.48
CA ALA A 85 4.92 -1.65 -9.91
C ALA A 85 3.92 -2.78 -10.21
N ALA A 86 2.63 -2.46 -10.19
CA ALA A 86 1.54 -3.39 -10.44
C ALA A 86 1.24 -3.48 -11.96
N GLU A 87 1.47 -4.64 -12.54
CA GLU A 87 0.98 -5.00 -13.87
C GLU A 87 -0.41 -5.61 -13.80
N ASN A 88 -0.66 -6.43 -12.77
CA ASN A 88 -1.94 -7.04 -12.48
C ASN A 88 -2.42 -6.59 -11.09
N ALA A 89 -3.72 -6.71 -10.86
CA ALA A 89 -4.32 -6.34 -9.60
C ALA A 89 -3.79 -7.16 -8.42
N LEU A 90 -3.54 -6.50 -7.31
CA LEU A 90 -3.30 -7.14 -6.03
C LEU A 90 -4.63 -7.59 -5.41
N SER A 91 -4.57 -8.51 -4.45
CA SER A 91 -5.76 -8.92 -3.70
C SER A 91 -6.42 -7.73 -2.99
N ILE A 92 -7.73 -7.81 -2.81
CA ILE A 92 -8.45 -6.88 -1.94
C ILE A 92 -8.04 -7.17 -0.50
N GLN A 93 -7.66 -6.13 0.24
CA GLN A 93 -7.05 -6.21 1.56
C GLN A 93 -7.74 -5.28 2.56
N VAL A 94 -7.74 -5.70 3.81
CA VAL A 94 -8.00 -4.88 4.98
C VAL A 94 -6.87 -5.09 5.97
N HIS A 95 -6.37 -4.02 6.56
CA HIS A 95 -5.35 -4.07 7.60
C HIS A 95 -5.96 -3.75 8.96
N PRO A 96 -5.63 -4.52 10.02
CA PRO A 96 -6.14 -4.25 11.36
C PRO A 96 -5.62 -2.90 11.89
N ASN A 97 -6.35 -2.28 12.80
CA ASN A 97 -5.81 -1.20 13.61
C ASN A 97 -4.82 -1.75 14.65
N LYS A 98 -4.09 -0.86 15.36
CA LYS A 98 -3.03 -1.27 16.30
C LYS A 98 -3.55 -2.21 17.39
N GLN A 99 -4.68 -1.90 17.99
CA GLN A 99 -5.26 -2.72 19.06
C GLN A 99 -5.71 -4.11 18.55
N GLN A 100 -6.36 -4.16 17.39
CA GLN A 100 -6.76 -5.41 16.75
C GLN A 100 -5.54 -6.28 16.42
N ALA A 101 -4.47 -5.66 15.89
CA ALA A 101 -3.22 -6.36 15.57
C ALA A 101 -2.57 -6.97 16.82
N GLU A 102 -2.47 -6.22 17.92
CA GLU A 102 -1.91 -6.70 19.19
C GLU A 102 -2.72 -7.85 19.78
N LEU A 103 -4.04 -7.71 19.84
CA LEU A 103 -4.94 -8.75 20.36
C LEU A 103 -4.97 -9.98 19.47
N GLY A 104 -5.06 -9.80 18.15
CA GLY A 104 -5.09 -10.87 17.17
C GLY A 104 -3.78 -11.66 17.15
N PHE A 105 -2.64 -10.97 17.15
CA PHE A 105 -1.33 -11.60 17.22
C PHE A 105 -1.16 -12.44 18.51
N ALA A 106 -1.48 -11.86 19.67
CA ALA A 106 -1.40 -12.56 20.95
C ALA A 106 -2.33 -13.79 21.00
N ARG A 107 -3.54 -13.69 20.44
CA ARG A 107 -4.49 -14.78 20.34
C ARG A 107 -3.96 -15.94 19.47
N GLU A 108 -3.43 -15.64 18.28
CA GLU A 108 -2.88 -16.65 17.39
C GLU A 108 -1.59 -17.29 17.91
N GLU A 109 -0.74 -16.54 18.65
CA GLU A 109 0.39 -17.10 19.40
C GLU A 109 -0.06 -18.08 20.47
N GLN A 110 -1.08 -17.71 21.25
CA GLN A 110 -1.65 -18.60 22.29
C GLN A 110 -2.27 -19.87 21.68
N GLN A 111 -2.85 -19.79 20.51
CA GLN A 111 -3.41 -20.92 19.76
C GLN A 111 -2.32 -21.77 19.10
N GLY A 112 -1.08 -21.36 19.10
CA GLY A 112 0.04 -22.08 18.48
C GLY A 112 0.00 -22.09 16.96
N ILE A 113 -0.68 -21.12 16.32
CA ILE A 113 -0.71 -21.00 14.85
C ILE A 113 0.67 -20.46 14.40
N ALA A 114 1.40 -21.23 13.60
CA ALA A 114 2.72 -20.83 13.14
C ALA A 114 2.65 -19.55 12.27
N LEU A 115 3.65 -18.67 12.37
CA LEU A 115 3.74 -17.43 11.57
C LEU A 115 3.68 -17.68 10.06
N THR A 116 4.14 -18.86 9.61
CA THR A 116 4.14 -19.28 8.20
C THR A 116 2.89 -20.04 7.79
N ALA A 117 1.96 -20.30 8.70
CA ALA A 117 0.73 -21.02 8.39
C ALA A 117 -0.15 -20.23 7.41
N ALA A 118 -0.78 -20.92 6.46
CA ALA A 118 -1.61 -20.29 5.44
C ALA A 118 -2.83 -19.54 6.03
N ASN A 119 -3.34 -20.03 7.18
CA ASN A 119 -4.46 -19.44 7.92
C ASN A 119 -4.03 -18.49 9.04
N ARG A 120 -2.76 -18.05 9.09
CA ARG A 120 -2.29 -17.03 10.02
C ARG A 120 -2.67 -15.65 9.52
N ASN A 121 -3.52 -14.93 10.24
CA ASN A 121 -3.97 -13.58 9.90
C ASN A 121 -2.98 -12.52 10.38
N TYR A 122 -2.45 -12.68 11.61
CA TYR A 122 -1.60 -11.68 12.27
C TYR A 122 -0.14 -12.14 12.30
N LYS A 123 0.70 -11.53 11.46
CA LYS A 123 2.14 -11.84 11.34
C LYS A 123 2.98 -11.09 12.37
N ASP A 124 2.47 -9.95 12.84
CA ASP A 124 3.10 -9.06 13.81
C ASP A 124 2.01 -8.30 14.62
N PRO A 125 2.37 -7.67 15.75
CA PRO A 125 1.42 -6.91 16.56
C PRO A 125 1.28 -5.45 16.10
N ASN A 126 1.42 -5.16 14.79
CA ASN A 126 1.41 -3.79 14.29
C ASN A 126 0.28 -3.53 13.31
N HIS A 127 -0.17 -2.27 13.25
CA HIS A 127 -1.07 -1.78 12.21
C HIS A 127 -0.30 -1.53 10.91
N LYS A 128 -1.05 -1.38 9.80
CA LYS A 128 -0.44 -1.16 8.49
C LYS A 128 -1.14 -0.04 7.72
N PRO A 129 -1.09 1.21 8.23
CA PRO A 129 -1.46 2.35 7.39
C PRO A 129 -0.47 2.52 6.24
N GLU A 130 -0.96 2.96 5.09
CA GLU A 130 -0.19 3.09 3.87
C GLU A 130 -0.47 4.44 3.18
N LEU A 131 0.53 4.98 2.50
CA LEU A 131 0.38 6.06 1.54
C LEU A 131 0.93 5.60 0.20
N VAL A 132 0.18 5.85 -0.88
CA VAL A 132 0.66 5.70 -2.25
C VAL A 132 0.74 7.05 -2.93
N TYR A 133 1.90 7.31 -3.56
CA TYR A 133 2.17 8.45 -4.44
C TYR A 133 2.35 7.93 -5.87
N ALA A 134 1.50 8.35 -6.80
CA ALA A 134 1.48 7.88 -8.17
C ALA A 134 2.67 8.42 -8.99
N LEU A 135 3.39 7.53 -9.66
CA LEU A 135 4.44 7.87 -10.65
C LEU A 135 3.94 7.76 -12.08
N THR A 136 2.98 6.88 -12.32
CA THR A 136 2.20 6.75 -13.57
C THR A 136 0.73 6.92 -13.24
N GLU A 137 -0.16 6.84 -14.23
CA GLU A 137 -1.55 6.56 -13.90
C GLU A 137 -1.61 5.34 -12.97
N TYR A 138 -2.30 5.49 -11.83
CA TYR A 138 -2.34 4.47 -10.79
C TYR A 138 -3.78 4.19 -10.40
N GLN A 139 -4.28 3.03 -10.80
CA GLN A 139 -5.66 2.63 -10.53
C GLN A 139 -5.73 1.80 -9.25
N ALA A 140 -6.71 2.12 -8.40
CA ALA A 140 -6.91 1.45 -7.11
C ALA A 140 -8.38 1.44 -6.70
N MET A 141 -8.71 0.60 -5.73
CA MET A 141 -9.95 0.67 -4.95
C MET A 141 -9.63 1.16 -3.53
N ASN A 142 -10.45 2.05 -2.95
CA ASN A 142 -10.21 2.61 -1.62
C ASN A 142 -11.51 2.98 -0.91
N GLY A 143 -11.92 2.16 0.06
CA GLY A 143 -13.09 2.36 0.91
C GLY A 143 -14.43 2.15 0.20
N PHE A 144 -15.49 2.06 0.99
CA PHE A 144 -16.83 1.82 0.45
C PHE A 144 -17.42 3.06 -0.24
N ARG A 145 -18.17 2.78 -1.30
CA ARG A 145 -19.08 3.75 -1.96
C ARG A 145 -20.24 4.08 -1.02
N ALA A 146 -21.06 5.07 -1.40
CA ALA A 146 -22.29 5.36 -0.68
C ALA A 146 -23.26 4.16 -0.74
N ILE A 147 -23.97 3.92 0.35
CA ILE A 147 -24.86 2.76 0.49
C ILE A 147 -25.93 2.73 -0.61
N ASP A 148 -26.49 3.89 -0.94
CA ASP A 148 -27.48 4.03 -2.01
C ASP A 148 -26.90 3.72 -3.40
N GLU A 149 -25.66 4.11 -3.67
CA GLU A 149 -24.96 3.74 -4.92
C GLU A 149 -24.76 2.23 -5.03
N ILE A 150 -24.34 1.58 -3.91
CA ILE A 150 -24.16 0.13 -3.87
C ILE A 150 -25.51 -0.56 -4.11
N LEU A 151 -26.55 -0.18 -3.40
CA LEU A 151 -27.90 -0.77 -3.54
C LEU A 151 -28.44 -0.60 -4.96
N ASN A 152 -28.29 0.59 -5.55
CA ASN A 152 -28.79 0.85 -6.91
C ASN A 152 -28.11 -0.06 -7.94
N VAL A 153 -26.77 -0.19 -7.91
CA VAL A 153 -26.07 -1.02 -8.88
C VAL A 153 -26.40 -2.50 -8.74
N PHE A 154 -26.53 -3.02 -7.51
CA PHE A 154 -26.93 -4.42 -7.30
C PHE A 154 -28.39 -4.70 -7.65
N ALA A 155 -29.30 -3.75 -7.42
CA ALA A 155 -30.68 -3.84 -7.83
C ALA A 155 -30.84 -3.82 -9.37
N GLU A 156 -30.06 -2.99 -10.08
CA GLU A 156 -30.05 -2.94 -11.54
C GLU A 156 -29.51 -4.22 -12.18
N LEU A 157 -28.48 -4.82 -11.57
CA LEU A 157 -27.92 -6.10 -12.03
C LEU A 157 -28.89 -7.27 -11.83
N ALA A 158 -29.74 -7.23 -10.83
CA ALA A 158 -30.79 -8.22 -10.54
C ALA A 158 -30.30 -9.69 -10.66
N ILE A 159 -29.18 -10.01 -10.04
CA ILE A 159 -28.57 -11.35 -10.03
C ILE A 159 -29.37 -12.22 -9.07
N ASP A 160 -29.96 -13.32 -9.56
CA ASP A 160 -30.89 -14.17 -8.81
C ASP A 160 -30.25 -14.72 -7.52
N GLU A 161 -29.00 -15.16 -7.59
CA GLU A 161 -28.25 -15.72 -6.45
C GLU A 161 -28.02 -14.70 -5.32
N LEU A 162 -28.11 -13.41 -5.63
CA LEU A 162 -27.91 -12.30 -4.67
C LEU A 162 -29.22 -11.70 -4.19
N SER A 163 -30.38 -12.07 -4.75
CA SER A 163 -31.65 -11.40 -4.49
C SER A 163 -31.98 -11.29 -3.00
N SER A 164 -31.83 -12.38 -2.24
CA SER A 164 -32.09 -12.37 -0.81
C SER A 164 -31.14 -11.49 -0.01
N LEU A 165 -29.86 -11.39 -0.41
CA LEU A 165 -28.87 -10.52 0.21
C LEU A 165 -29.18 -9.04 -0.11
N VAL A 166 -29.51 -8.74 -1.36
CA VAL A 166 -29.89 -7.39 -1.81
C VAL A 166 -31.16 -6.93 -1.12
N ASP A 167 -32.19 -7.78 -1.01
CA ASP A 167 -33.45 -7.50 -0.32
C ASP A 167 -33.21 -7.21 1.17
N ALA A 168 -32.40 -8.04 1.84
CA ALA A 168 -32.04 -7.85 3.24
C ALA A 168 -31.31 -6.51 3.45
N PHE A 169 -30.35 -6.19 2.59
CA PHE A 169 -29.60 -4.93 2.63
C PHE A 169 -30.50 -3.73 2.33
N SER A 170 -31.40 -3.83 1.36
CA SER A 170 -32.39 -2.80 1.03
C SER A 170 -33.34 -2.51 2.18
N ASN A 171 -33.67 -3.51 2.98
CA ASN A 171 -34.49 -3.36 4.19
C ASN A 171 -33.70 -2.80 5.38
N ASN A 172 -32.38 -2.85 5.36
CA ASN A 172 -31.48 -2.31 6.39
C ASN A 172 -30.29 -1.54 5.73
N PRO A 173 -30.54 -0.38 5.10
CA PRO A 173 -29.50 0.39 4.38
C PRO A 173 -28.61 1.16 5.36
N THR A 174 -27.87 0.45 6.19
CA THR A 174 -27.02 0.98 7.27
C THR A 174 -25.64 0.33 7.21
N GLU A 175 -24.67 0.86 8.00
CA GLU A 175 -23.35 0.23 8.14
C GLU A 175 -23.43 -1.25 8.56
N PRO A 176 -24.26 -1.66 9.55
CA PRO A 176 -24.48 -3.08 9.84
C PRO A 176 -25.08 -3.86 8.67
N GLY A 177 -26.04 -3.30 7.94
CA GLY A 177 -26.61 -3.96 6.75
C GLY A 177 -25.58 -4.13 5.63
N LEU A 178 -24.68 -3.17 5.43
CA LEU A 178 -23.55 -3.32 4.49
C LEU A 178 -22.58 -4.42 4.96
N SER A 179 -22.33 -4.52 6.26
CA SER A 179 -21.51 -5.57 6.85
C SER A 179 -22.10 -6.96 6.59
N ASP A 180 -23.40 -7.13 6.84
CA ASP A 180 -24.11 -8.39 6.61
C ASP A 180 -24.12 -8.76 5.11
N PHE A 181 -24.35 -7.78 4.24
CA PHE A 181 -24.32 -7.96 2.79
C PHE A 181 -22.93 -8.37 2.30
N PHE A 182 -21.88 -7.67 2.75
CA PHE A 182 -20.48 -7.96 2.40
C PHE A 182 -20.07 -9.36 2.86
N SER A 183 -20.36 -9.70 4.11
CA SER A 183 -20.11 -11.03 4.67
C SER A 183 -20.86 -12.13 3.89
N GLY A 184 -22.15 -11.91 3.64
CA GLY A 184 -22.98 -12.85 2.89
C GLY A 184 -22.47 -13.09 1.47
N LEU A 185 -22.08 -12.02 0.77
CA LEU A 185 -21.50 -12.10 -0.58
C LEU A 185 -20.19 -12.89 -0.59
N LEU A 186 -19.24 -12.56 0.30
CA LEU A 186 -17.96 -13.28 0.38
C LEU A 186 -18.10 -14.73 0.83
N SER A 187 -19.18 -15.07 1.51
CA SER A 187 -19.46 -16.42 1.99
C SER A 187 -20.09 -17.33 0.94
N LEU A 188 -20.43 -16.81 -0.25
CA LEU A 188 -20.98 -17.64 -1.34
C LEU A 188 -19.95 -18.69 -1.77
N GLN A 189 -20.45 -19.92 -1.94
CA GLN A 189 -19.63 -21.07 -2.32
C GLN A 189 -20.32 -21.93 -3.39
N GLY A 190 -19.56 -22.83 -4.01
CA GLY A 190 -20.09 -23.80 -4.98
C GLY A 190 -20.81 -23.14 -6.16
N ASP A 191 -21.95 -23.74 -6.54
CA ASP A 191 -22.73 -23.29 -7.70
C ASP A 191 -23.29 -21.87 -7.51
N ALA A 192 -23.70 -21.50 -6.30
CA ALA A 192 -24.23 -20.16 -6.02
C ALA A 192 -23.19 -19.07 -6.31
N LYS A 193 -21.93 -19.28 -5.90
CA LYS A 193 -20.84 -18.37 -6.24
C LYS A 193 -20.58 -18.32 -7.74
N THR A 194 -20.48 -19.49 -8.37
CA THR A 194 -20.17 -19.60 -9.81
C THR A 194 -21.24 -18.92 -10.65
N ASN A 195 -22.52 -19.24 -10.39
CA ASN A 195 -23.63 -18.63 -11.14
C ASN A 195 -23.70 -17.11 -10.93
N ALA A 196 -23.49 -16.62 -9.70
CA ALA A 196 -23.49 -15.19 -9.43
C ALA A 196 -22.36 -14.47 -10.18
N VAL A 197 -21.15 -15.03 -10.21
CA VAL A 197 -20.01 -14.46 -10.95
C VAL A 197 -20.25 -14.53 -12.45
N GLU A 198 -20.75 -15.63 -12.98
CA GLU A 198 -21.08 -15.76 -14.42
C GLU A 198 -22.15 -14.75 -14.84
N ALA A 199 -23.19 -14.55 -14.01
CA ALA A 199 -24.23 -13.55 -14.27
C ALA A 199 -23.64 -12.12 -14.27
N LEU A 200 -22.77 -11.79 -13.30
CA LEU A 200 -22.05 -10.52 -13.27
C LEU A 200 -21.25 -10.28 -14.57
N ILE A 201 -20.43 -11.26 -14.96
CA ILE A 201 -19.57 -11.13 -16.14
C ILE A 201 -20.38 -11.06 -17.43
N HIS A 202 -21.49 -11.83 -17.51
CA HIS A 202 -22.39 -11.76 -18.66
C HIS A 202 -22.94 -10.34 -18.82
N GLN A 203 -23.41 -9.72 -17.76
CA GLN A 203 -23.94 -8.35 -17.80
C GLN A 203 -22.84 -7.31 -18.01
N ALA A 204 -21.70 -7.45 -17.33
CA ALA A 204 -20.56 -6.55 -17.45
C ALA A 204 -20.07 -6.41 -18.91
N LYS A 205 -20.12 -7.48 -19.70
CA LYS A 205 -19.76 -7.47 -21.13
C LYS A 205 -20.75 -6.70 -22.02
N GLN A 206 -21.93 -6.38 -21.51
CA GLN A 206 -22.98 -5.67 -22.26
C GLN A 206 -23.08 -4.20 -21.87
N ILE A 207 -22.49 -3.81 -20.75
CA ILE A 207 -22.57 -2.45 -20.21
C ILE A 207 -21.28 -1.70 -20.55
N ASP A 208 -21.41 -0.68 -21.42
CA ASP A 208 -20.28 0.17 -21.84
C ASP A 208 -20.03 1.29 -20.81
N LEU A 209 -19.53 0.92 -19.64
CA LEU A 209 -19.11 1.83 -18.60
C LEU A 209 -17.73 1.40 -18.03
N PRO A 210 -16.84 2.33 -17.65
CA PRO A 210 -15.50 2.02 -17.17
C PRO A 210 -15.47 1.02 -16.01
N LEU A 211 -16.45 1.09 -15.11
CA LEU A 211 -16.58 0.19 -13.98
C LEU A 211 -16.74 -1.27 -14.41
N PHE A 212 -17.59 -1.52 -15.42
CA PHE A 212 -17.84 -2.87 -15.91
C PHE A 212 -16.71 -3.37 -16.81
N THR A 213 -16.06 -2.48 -17.56
CA THR A 213 -14.82 -2.80 -18.28
C THR A 213 -13.75 -3.31 -17.31
N LEU A 214 -13.56 -2.61 -16.17
CA LEU A 214 -12.64 -3.05 -15.12
C LEU A 214 -12.98 -4.46 -14.59
N ILE A 215 -14.26 -4.76 -14.34
CA ILE A 215 -14.69 -6.09 -13.86
C ILE A 215 -14.31 -7.17 -14.88
N VAL A 216 -14.51 -6.93 -16.17
CA VAL A 216 -14.13 -7.87 -17.25
C VAL A 216 -12.60 -8.05 -17.34
N GLU A 217 -11.82 -7.03 -17.05
CA GLU A 217 -10.35 -7.11 -17.01
C GLU A 217 -9.87 -7.89 -15.79
N LEU A 218 -10.47 -7.66 -14.63
CA LEU A 218 -10.18 -8.40 -13.41
C LEU A 218 -10.54 -9.90 -13.55
N GLU A 219 -11.61 -10.23 -14.24
CA GLU A 219 -12.02 -11.61 -14.51
C GLU A 219 -10.94 -12.39 -15.26
N LYS A 220 -10.23 -11.76 -16.20
CA LYS A 220 -9.10 -12.41 -16.91
C LYS A 220 -7.94 -12.77 -16.00
N GLN A 221 -7.75 -12.01 -14.92
CA GLN A 221 -6.67 -12.22 -13.94
C GLN A 221 -7.11 -13.19 -12.82
N TYR A 222 -8.36 -13.11 -12.40
CA TYR A 222 -8.95 -13.85 -11.29
C TYR A 222 -10.30 -14.49 -11.70
N PRO A 223 -10.29 -15.51 -12.59
CA PRO A 223 -11.52 -16.12 -13.06
C PRO A 223 -12.29 -16.77 -11.91
N ASN A 224 -13.61 -16.54 -11.91
CA ASN A 224 -14.53 -17.06 -10.89
C ASN A 224 -14.19 -16.63 -9.45
N ASP A 225 -13.56 -15.46 -9.25
CA ASP A 225 -13.27 -14.92 -7.91
C ASP A 225 -14.43 -14.03 -7.43
N ILE A 226 -14.82 -14.19 -6.16
CA ILE A 226 -15.92 -13.39 -5.58
C ILE A 226 -15.54 -11.90 -5.46
N GLY A 227 -14.26 -11.56 -5.41
CA GLY A 227 -13.75 -10.20 -5.40
C GLY A 227 -14.07 -9.40 -6.67
N LEU A 228 -14.55 -10.05 -7.74
CA LEU A 228 -15.04 -9.39 -8.95
C LEU A 228 -16.25 -8.47 -8.69
N PHE A 229 -16.95 -8.67 -7.58
CA PHE A 229 -18.00 -7.76 -7.11
C PHE A 229 -17.49 -6.52 -6.39
N ALA A 230 -16.22 -6.50 -5.98
CA ALA A 230 -15.67 -5.39 -5.19
C ALA A 230 -15.74 -4.01 -5.87
N PRO A 231 -15.51 -3.85 -7.19
CA PRO A 231 -15.67 -2.55 -7.85
C PRO A 231 -17.06 -1.94 -7.74
N LEU A 232 -18.10 -2.77 -7.49
CA LEU A 232 -19.48 -2.32 -7.28
C LEU A 232 -19.69 -1.77 -5.86
N MET A 233 -18.86 -2.18 -4.89
CA MET A 233 -18.97 -1.80 -3.49
C MET A 233 -17.93 -0.76 -3.07
N LEU A 234 -16.73 -0.81 -3.66
CA LEU A 234 -15.61 0.07 -3.32
C LEU A 234 -15.47 1.20 -4.33
N ASN A 235 -14.97 2.34 -3.86
CA ASN A 235 -14.61 3.44 -4.76
C ASN A 235 -13.45 3.03 -5.65
N VAL A 236 -13.60 3.14 -6.95
CA VAL A 236 -12.50 3.01 -7.91
C VAL A 236 -11.93 4.40 -8.18
N ILE A 237 -10.63 4.55 -8.02
CA ILE A 237 -9.91 5.80 -8.25
C ILE A 237 -8.74 5.57 -9.21
N THR A 238 -8.49 6.54 -10.09
CA THR A 238 -7.27 6.63 -10.89
C THR A 238 -6.52 7.89 -10.47
N LEU A 239 -5.39 7.70 -9.80
CA LEU A 239 -4.47 8.78 -9.47
C LEU A 239 -3.64 9.13 -10.71
N GLN A 240 -3.49 10.43 -10.96
CA GLN A 240 -2.55 10.92 -11.97
C GLN A 240 -1.13 11.03 -11.36
N PRO A 241 -0.07 10.99 -12.20
CA PRO A 241 1.30 11.18 -11.71
C PRO A 241 1.43 12.43 -10.83
N GLY A 242 1.90 12.26 -9.60
CA GLY A 242 2.03 13.32 -8.61
C GLY A 242 0.89 13.40 -7.60
N GLU A 243 -0.22 12.70 -7.82
CA GLU A 243 -1.29 12.58 -6.82
C GLU A 243 -0.99 11.46 -5.82
N ALA A 244 -1.58 11.57 -4.64
CA ALA A 244 -1.42 10.58 -3.58
C ALA A 244 -2.77 10.22 -2.93
N MET A 245 -2.81 9.04 -2.31
CA MET A 245 -3.90 8.61 -1.45
C MET A 245 -3.35 7.99 -0.16
N PHE A 246 -4.13 8.11 0.91
CA PHE A 246 -3.83 7.47 2.18
C PHE A 246 -4.85 6.35 2.48
N LEU A 247 -4.32 5.21 2.91
CA LEU A 247 -5.06 4.02 3.29
C LEU A 247 -4.98 3.86 4.80
N GLN A 248 -6.08 4.18 5.44
CA GLN A 248 -6.21 4.03 6.88
C GLN A 248 -6.44 2.56 7.23
N ALA A 249 -6.01 2.13 8.41
CA ALA A 249 -6.40 0.84 8.95
C ALA A 249 -7.93 0.63 8.85
N GLU A 250 -8.36 -0.63 8.77
CA GLU A 250 -9.75 -1.05 8.67
C GLU A 250 -10.48 -0.66 7.35
N THR A 251 -9.74 -0.08 6.39
CA THR A 251 -10.30 0.34 5.09
C THR A 251 -10.05 -0.74 4.03
N PRO A 252 -11.10 -1.30 3.38
CA PRO A 252 -10.92 -2.23 2.27
C PRO A 252 -10.36 -1.50 1.05
N HIS A 253 -9.32 -2.07 0.45
CA HIS A 253 -8.62 -1.46 -0.68
C HIS A 253 -7.92 -2.52 -1.54
N ALA A 254 -7.55 -2.13 -2.76
CA ALA A 254 -6.68 -2.89 -3.64
C ALA A 254 -5.96 -1.97 -4.62
N TYR A 255 -4.71 -2.31 -4.95
CA TYR A 255 -3.99 -1.71 -6.07
C TYR A 255 -4.26 -2.54 -7.31
N LEU A 256 -4.67 -1.90 -8.39
CA LEU A 256 -5.14 -2.61 -9.59
C LEU A 256 -4.12 -2.57 -10.72
N HIS A 257 -3.52 -1.40 -10.98
CA HIS A 257 -2.55 -1.21 -12.04
C HIS A 257 -1.78 0.10 -11.86
N GLY A 258 -0.52 0.13 -12.27
CA GLY A 258 0.32 1.33 -12.28
C GLY A 258 1.55 1.22 -11.41
N THR A 259 2.41 2.25 -11.45
CA THR A 259 3.63 2.34 -10.66
C THR A 259 3.55 3.53 -9.73
N GLY A 260 3.85 3.32 -8.46
CA GLY A 260 3.83 4.34 -7.42
C GLY A 260 4.95 4.14 -6.39
N LEU A 261 5.08 5.13 -5.53
CA LEU A 261 5.82 5.01 -4.28
C LEU A 261 4.83 4.65 -3.19
N GLU A 262 5.14 3.61 -2.43
CA GLU A 262 4.39 3.26 -1.23
C GLU A 262 5.24 3.49 0.00
N ILE A 263 4.69 4.14 1.00
CA ILE A 263 5.25 4.17 2.35
C ILE A 263 4.23 3.65 3.34
N MET A 264 4.64 2.72 4.19
CA MET A 264 3.75 2.04 5.13
C MET A 264 4.44 1.82 6.48
N ALA A 265 3.66 1.66 7.55
CA ALA A 265 4.20 1.15 8.80
C ALA A 265 4.70 -0.29 8.62
N ASN A 266 5.73 -0.67 9.39
CA ASN A 266 6.28 -2.03 9.33
C ASN A 266 5.25 -3.04 9.85
N SER A 267 4.56 -3.72 8.93
CA SER A 267 3.62 -4.80 9.22
C SER A 267 3.38 -5.67 7.98
N ASP A 268 3.21 -6.98 8.21
CA ASP A 268 2.79 -7.95 7.18
C ASP A 268 1.33 -8.39 7.35
N ASN A 269 0.57 -7.72 8.23
CA ASN A 269 -0.83 -8.08 8.52
C ASN A 269 -1.75 -7.77 7.35
N VAL A 270 -2.39 -8.80 6.81
CA VAL A 270 -3.30 -8.71 5.67
C VAL A 270 -4.49 -9.66 5.83
N LEU A 271 -5.68 -9.10 5.93
CA LEU A 271 -6.94 -9.83 5.79
C LEU A 271 -7.46 -9.64 4.36
N ARG A 272 -7.78 -10.72 3.69
CA ARG A 272 -8.13 -10.70 2.25
C ARG A 272 -9.63 -10.78 2.04
N ALA A 273 -10.09 -10.04 1.02
CA ALA A 273 -11.52 -9.95 0.66
C ALA A 273 -11.78 -10.30 -0.82
N GLY A 274 -10.91 -11.09 -1.45
CA GLY A 274 -11.05 -11.50 -2.85
C GLY A 274 -9.88 -11.09 -3.73
N LEU A 275 -9.98 -11.37 -5.04
CA LEU A 275 -8.92 -11.29 -6.04
C LEU A 275 -7.68 -12.06 -5.58
N THR A 276 -7.89 -13.28 -5.08
CA THR A 276 -6.81 -14.08 -4.50
C THR A 276 -7.16 -15.56 -4.40
N PRO A 277 -6.21 -16.48 -4.69
CA PRO A 277 -6.37 -17.88 -4.37
C PRO A 277 -6.00 -18.23 -2.91
N LYS A 278 -5.56 -17.22 -2.11
CA LYS A 278 -5.13 -17.43 -0.72
C LYS A 278 -6.33 -17.53 0.22
N TYR A 279 -6.07 -18.06 1.40
CA TYR A 279 -7.05 -18.17 2.49
C TYR A 279 -7.68 -16.80 2.82
N MET A 280 -8.98 -16.79 3.03
CA MET A 280 -9.77 -15.66 3.50
C MET A 280 -10.48 -16.09 4.80
N ASP A 281 -10.29 -15.33 5.85
CA ASP A 281 -10.99 -15.44 7.11
C ASP A 281 -12.08 -14.36 7.14
N ILE A 282 -13.29 -14.74 6.75
CA ILE A 282 -14.38 -13.78 6.56
C ILE A 282 -14.80 -13.16 7.90
N ASP A 283 -14.84 -13.96 8.97
CA ASP A 283 -15.26 -13.46 10.29
C ASP A 283 -14.25 -12.43 10.82
N GLU A 284 -12.97 -12.73 10.73
CA GLU A 284 -11.90 -11.81 11.15
C GLU A 284 -11.81 -10.58 10.23
N LEU A 285 -11.99 -10.76 8.92
CA LEU A 285 -12.05 -9.66 7.95
C LEU A 285 -13.18 -8.69 8.29
N VAL A 286 -14.39 -9.19 8.56
CA VAL A 286 -15.55 -8.37 8.93
C VAL A 286 -15.30 -7.64 10.25
N ALA A 287 -14.74 -8.32 11.25
CA ALA A 287 -14.38 -7.72 12.54
C ALA A 287 -13.32 -6.60 12.43
N CYS A 288 -12.47 -6.66 11.41
CA CYS A 288 -11.42 -5.67 11.13
C CYS A 288 -11.82 -4.63 10.08
N THR A 289 -13.06 -4.61 9.59
CA THR A 289 -13.49 -3.69 8.52
C THR A 289 -14.40 -2.61 9.08
N GLN A 290 -14.13 -1.34 8.73
CA GLN A 290 -15.06 -0.24 8.93
C GLN A 290 -16.00 -0.14 7.73
N PHE A 291 -17.31 -0.38 7.96
CA PHE A 291 -18.34 -0.34 6.93
C PHE A 291 -18.90 1.07 6.71
N LYS A 292 -17.99 2.05 6.61
CA LYS A 292 -18.34 3.45 6.40
C LYS A 292 -18.11 3.87 4.95
N HIS A 293 -19.04 4.66 4.43
CA HIS A 293 -18.84 5.35 3.18
C HIS A 293 -17.62 6.27 3.26
N LYS A 294 -16.74 6.18 2.25
CA LYS A 294 -15.62 7.10 2.06
C LYS A 294 -15.93 8.04 0.90
N PRO A 295 -16.18 9.33 1.16
CA PRO A 295 -16.50 10.30 0.12
C PRO A 295 -15.37 10.42 -0.93
N LEU A 296 -15.72 10.66 -2.19
CA LEU A 296 -14.76 10.73 -3.31
C LEU A 296 -13.71 11.84 -3.11
N GLU A 297 -14.10 12.96 -2.50
CA GLU A 297 -13.23 14.09 -2.17
C GLU A 297 -12.17 13.75 -1.10
N GLN A 298 -12.36 12.66 -0.34
CA GLN A 298 -11.41 12.18 0.68
C GLN A 298 -10.48 11.08 0.15
N LEU A 299 -10.63 10.67 -1.09
CA LEU A 299 -9.79 9.60 -1.67
C LEU A 299 -8.39 10.11 -2.01
N ARG A 300 -8.27 11.38 -2.42
CA ARG A 300 -6.99 12.02 -2.70
C ARG A 300 -6.49 12.78 -1.49
N LEU A 301 -5.18 12.74 -1.30
CA LEU A 301 -4.51 13.45 -0.23
C LEU A 301 -3.84 14.69 -0.79
N GLU A 302 -4.35 15.87 -0.43
CA GLU A 302 -3.80 17.14 -0.87
C GLU A 302 -2.56 17.50 -0.04
N PRO A 303 -1.39 17.75 -0.67
CA PRO A 303 -0.20 18.12 0.04
C PRO A 303 -0.22 19.58 0.53
N ASN A 304 0.47 19.83 1.62
CA ASN A 304 0.77 21.19 2.11
C ASN A 304 2.12 21.64 1.58
N LEU A 305 2.19 22.83 1.00
CA LEU A 305 3.45 23.45 0.61
C LEU A 305 4.11 24.11 1.84
N SER A 306 5.28 23.62 2.23
CA SER A 306 6.10 24.19 3.31
C SER A 306 7.57 24.09 2.93
N ASP A 307 8.34 25.15 3.19
CA ASP A 307 9.79 25.22 2.89
C ASP A 307 10.16 24.84 1.44
N GLY A 308 9.25 25.16 0.51
CA GLY A 308 9.39 24.83 -0.91
C GLY A 308 9.10 23.36 -1.25
N SER A 309 8.75 22.53 -0.28
CA SER A 309 8.48 21.10 -0.44
C SER A 309 7.00 20.78 -0.25
N LEU A 310 6.53 19.72 -0.91
CA LEU A 310 5.17 19.22 -0.77
C LEU A 310 5.13 18.16 0.35
N HIS A 311 4.46 18.48 1.44
CA HIS A 311 4.29 17.58 2.60
C HIS A 311 2.89 17.00 2.62
N TYR A 312 2.77 15.68 2.65
CA TYR A 312 1.49 15.00 2.70
C TYR A 312 1.01 14.85 4.16
N PRO A 313 -0.23 15.28 4.48
CA PRO A 313 -0.75 15.24 5.85
C PRO A 313 -1.16 13.80 6.23
N ILE A 314 -0.23 13.08 6.87
CA ILE A 314 -0.40 11.68 7.26
C ILE A 314 -0.79 11.62 8.74
N PRO A 315 -1.93 10.95 9.10
CA PRO A 315 -2.46 10.98 10.46
C PRO A 315 -1.90 9.86 11.37
N VAL A 316 -0.68 9.39 11.10
CA VAL A 316 0.01 8.39 11.92
C VAL A 316 1.41 8.86 12.29
N ALA A 317 1.96 8.31 13.34
CA ALA A 317 3.28 8.69 13.84
C ALA A 317 4.42 7.90 13.18
N ASP A 318 4.11 6.79 12.54
CA ASP A 318 5.08 5.82 11.99
C ASP A 318 5.92 6.42 10.88
N PHE A 319 5.31 7.24 10.03
CA PHE A 319 6.00 7.83 8.89
C PHE A 319 5.42 9.18 8.47
N LYS A 320 6.25 9.92 7.76
CA LYS A 320 5.92 11.15 7.01
C LYS A 320 6.45 11.00 5.60
N PHE A 321 5.84 11.71 4.66
CA PHE A 321 6.24 11.69 3.27
C PHE A 321 6.23 13.10 2.69
N ALA A 322 7.28 13.41 1.93
CA ALA A 322 7.40 14.69 1.23
C ALA A 322 8.02 14.52 -0.16
N ILE A 323 7.68 15.45 -1.05
CA ILE A 323 8.34 15.62 -2.35
C ILE A 323 9.11 16.93 -2.33
N LEU A 324 10.43 16.82 -2.46
CA LEU A 324 11.34 17.94 -2.60
C LEU A 324 11.37 18.37 -4.08
N PRO A 325 11.31 19.68 -4.37
CA PRO A 325 11.37 20.19 -5.74
C PRO A 325 12.79 20.12 -6.32
N PRO A 326 12.95 20.30 -7.63
CA PRO A 326 14.25 20.62 -8.21
C PRO A 326 14.85 21.84 -7.54
N ALA A 327 16.15 21.78 -7.21
CA ALA A 327 16.84 22.87 -6.52
C ALA A 327 18.34 22.91 -6.87
N GLU A 328 18.91 24.11 -7.04
CA GLU A 328 20.37 24.29 -7.14
C GLU A 328 21.05 24.11 -5.78
N THR A 329 20.37 24.53 -4.72
CA THR A 329 20.77 24.26 -3.32
C THR A 329 19.56 24.38 -2.42
N LEU A 330 19.22 23.29 -1.74
CA LEU A 330 18.18 23.24 -0.72
C LEU A 330 18.77 22.65 0.55
N THR A 331 18.69 23.38 1.65
CA THR A 331 19.13 22.89 2.97
C THR A 331 18.00 22.10 3.60
N ILE A 332 18.33 20.89 4.04
CA ILE A 332 17.41 19.99 4.73
C ILE A 332 17.86 19.86 6.19
N ASN A 333 16.95 20.11 7.12
CA ASN A 333 17.13 19.80 8.52
C ASN A 333 16.61 18.40 8.82
N VAL A 334 17.42 17.59 9.48
CA VAL A 334 17.13 16.19 9.80
C VAL A 334 16.57 16.12 11.23
N SER A 335 15.33 15.65 11.37
CA SER A 335 14.69 15.44 12.69
C SER A 335 14.68 13.99 13.12
N SER A 336 14.73 13.08 12.17
CA SER A 336 14.75 11.62 12.34
C SER A 336 15.52 11.00 11.19
N ALA A 337 15.77 9.70 11.24
CA ALA A 337 16.33 8.99 10.09
C ALA A 337 15.40 9.09 8.88
N GLU A 338 15.98 9.26 7.70
CA GLU A 338 15.21 9.42 6.46
C GLU A 338 15.80 8.68 5.27
N ILE A 339 14.95 8.38 4.30
CA ILE A 339 15.35 7.78 3.03
C ILE A 339 15.00 8.75 1.91
N LEU A 340 15.98 9.02 1.04
CA LEU A 340 15.78 9.82 -0.17
C LEU A 340 15.84 8.93 -1.41
N LEU A 341 14.96 9.26 -2.38
CA LEU A 341 14.89 8.62 -3.69
C LEU A 341 14.72 9.70 -4.78
N PRO A 342 15.71 9.97 -5.64
CA PRO A 342 15.54 10.85 -6.78
C PRO A 342 14.62 10.21 -7.84
N LEU A 343 13.63 11.00 -8.31
CA LEU A 343 12.57 10.51 -9.20
C LEU A 343 12.81 10.81 -10.67
N ASP A 344 13.31 12.02 -10.99
CA ASP A 344 13.34 12.50 -12.36
C ASP A 344 14.77 12.73 -12.89
N GLY A 345 15.74 12.90 -11.99
CA GLY A 345 17.13 13.20 -12.34
C GLY A 345 18.10 12.77 -11.25
N ASP A 346 19.38 13.13 -11.40
CA ASP A 346 20.42 12.86 -10.42
C ASP A 346 20.25 13.77 -9.19
N LEU A 347 20.69 13.27 -8.04
CA LEU A 347 20.67 13.96 -6.75
C LEU A 347 22.10 14.00 -6.18
N GLU A 348 22.57 15.19 -5.85
CA GLU A 348 23.81 15.41 -5.11
C GLU A 348 23.50 15.85 -3.69
N LEU A 349 24.09 15.17 -2.71
CA LEU A 349 24.04 15.54 -1.29
C LEU A 349 25.42 16.00 -0.84
N ASN A 350 25.44 17.09 -0.07
CA ASN A 350 26.67 17.62 0.54
C ASN A 350 26.44 17.87 2.04
N HIS A 351 27.34 17.38 2.87
CA HIS A 351 27.34 17.60 4.30
C HIS A 351 28.44 18.57 4.71
N ALA A 352 28.25 19.32 5.79
CA ALA A 352 29.19 20.36 6.24
C ALA A 352 30.60 19.82 6.61
N ASN A 353 30.69 18.52 6.96
CA ASN A 353 31.96 17.84 7.24
C ASN A 353 32.79 17.51 5.97
N GLY A 354 32.29 17.85 4.77
CA GLY A 354 32.92 17.60 3.49
C GLY A 354 32.53 16.28 2.81
N GLU A 355 31.64 15.47 3.42
CA GLU A 355 31.08 14.29 2.77
C GLU A 355 30.16 14.68 1.63
N ARG A 356 30.26 13.92 0.54
CA ARG A 356 29.48 14.12 -0.67
C ARG A 356 28.95 12.79 -1.18
N CYS A 357 27.67 12.75 -1.56
CA CYS A 357 27.02 11.58 -2.14
C CYS A 357 26.32 11.97 -3.44
N LEU A 358 26.58 11.24 -4.51
CA LEU A 358 25.90 11.40 -5.80
C LEU A 358 25.04 10.16 -6.05
N LEU A 359 23.75 10.38 -6.26
CA LEU A 359 22.79 9.35 -6.58
C LEU A 359 22.26 9.54 -7.99
N LYS A 360 22.19 8.46 -8.73
CA LYS A 360 21.44 8.40 -9.97
C LYS A 360 19.96 8.20 -9.68
N LYS A 361 19.10 8.61 -10.60
CA LYS A 361 17.68 8.30 -10.57
C LYS A 361 17.45 6.83 -10.21
N GLY A 362 16.54 6.55 -9.27
CA GLY A 362 16.24 5.20 -8.79
C GLY A 362 17.19 4.61 -7.74
N GLN A 363 18.31 5.27 -7.45
CA GLN A 363 19.16 4.93 -6.31
C GLN A 363 18.66 5.62 -5.05
N SER A 364 18.78 4.97 -3.90
CA SER A 364 18.35 5.54 -2.63
C SER A 364 19.50 5.68 -1.63
N VAL A 365 19.34 6.60 -0.69
CA VAL A 365 20.27 6.81 0.43
C VAL A 365 19.49 6.84 1.74
N PHE A 366 20.09 6.27 2.78
CA PHE A 366 19.65 6.41 4.16
C PHE A 366 20.46 7.53 4.82
N ILE A 367 19.77 8.48 5.42
CA ILE A 367 20.35 9.60 6.16
C ILE A 367 20.04 9.39 7.64
N PRO A 368 21.05 9.14 8.50
CA PRO A 368 20.83 8.98 9.93
C PRO A 368 20.54 10.34 10.60
N ALA A 369 19.81 10.31 11.71
CA ALA A 369 19.40 11.52 12.44
C ALA A 369 20.59 12.38 12.89
N TYR A 370 21.75 11.79 13.21
CA TYR A 370 22.96 12.53 13.61
C TYR A 370 23.59 13.38 12.49
N SER A 371 23.06 13.29 11.27
CA SER A 371 23.49 14.19 10.17
C SER A 371 23.04 15.63 10.39
N GLU A 372 22.07 15.86 11.28
CA GLU A 372 21.55 17.17 11.68
C GLU A 372 21.05 18.04 10.52
N HIS A 373 21.90 18.30 9.53
CA HIS A 373 21.55 19.02 8.31
C HIS A 373 22.48 18.65 7.15
N TYR A 374 21.95 18.75 5.94
CA TYR A 374 22.70 18.58 4.69
C TYR A 374 22.08 19.46 3.60
N THR A 375 22.80 19.65 2.47
CA THR A 375 22.26 20.33 1.30
C THR A 375 22.11 19.37 0.14
N ILE A 376 21.08 19.61 -0.66
CA ILE A 376 20.85 18.88 -1.91
C ILE A 376 20.93 19.81 -3.12
N THR A 377 21.42 19.25 -4.22
CA THR A 377 21.30 19.79 -5.57
C THR A 377 20.61 18.74 -6.43
N SER A 378 19.48 19.06 -7.05
CA SER A 378 18.73 18.14 -7.89
C SER A 378 18.06 18.86 -9.05
N GLN A 379 18.14 18.25 -10.24
CA GLN A 379 17.42 18.73 -11.43
C GLN A 379 15.98 18.23 -11.51
N GLY A 380 15.61 17.27 -10.67
CA GLY A 380 14.31 16.63 -10.62
C GLY A 380 13.75 16.56 -9.21
N ARG A 381 12.53 16.03 -9.10
CA ARG A 381 11.89 15.78 -7.80
C ARG A 381 12.63 14.68 -7.04
N VAL A 382 12.61 14.81 -5.71
CA VAL A 382 13.17 13.80 -4.81
C VAL A 382 12.09 13.41 -3.80
N ALA A 383 11.79 12.13 -3.68
CA ALA A 383 10.93 11.62 -2.63
C ALA A 383 11.72 11.49 -1.32
N ARG A 384 11.10 11.93 -0.21
CA ARG A 384 11.66 11.90 1.14
C ARG A 384 10.69 11.17 2.06
N ALA A 385 11.15 10.04 2.63
CA ALA A 385 10.46 9.26 3.65
C ALA A 385 11.18 9.43 4.99
N LEU A 386 10.43 9.72 6.07
CA LEU A 386 10.98 9.96 7.40
C LEU A 386 9.95 9.60 8.48
N SER A 387 10.32 9.61 9.76
CA SER A 387 9.43 9.37 10.91
C SER A 387 9.22 10.61 11.79
#